data_18b693d9c57e6b5139f188b5cfef729d
#
_entry.id   18b693d9c57e6b5139f188b5cfef729d
#
_cell.length_a   1.000
_cell.length_b   1.000
_cell.length_c   1.000
_cell.angle_alpha   90.00
_cell.angle_beta   90.00
_cell.angle_gamma   90.00
#
_symmetry.space_group_name_H-M   'P 1'
#
loop_
_entity.id
_entity.type
_entity.pdbx_description
1 polymer ?
#
loop_
_entity_poly.entity_id
_entity_poly.type
_entity_poly.pdbx_seq_one_letter_code
_entity_poly.pdbx_strand_id
1 'polypeptide(L)'
;MQIRYYKEYSRFLNRFMEFKVYGHAGRPIVIFPCQSGRFFDWEDRNMCNAAAPWIDSGKLQIFTVDSIDPESWDNNGPERPRIEMQERWYNYICEEFVPRLLEINREQGEDHTGCILTGGASMGGGHAVNFYLRRPDIFNGTIALSGLYSSGMFFGNYMDDLVYRNSPCDYMRNFPTTHPYMKLFEKADKFIMCCGQGAWEADLLASTKELQAILERKGIHPIVDIWGQDVSHDWYWWEKQWVYFLQMTLGDA
;
A
#
# COMPACT_ATOMS: atom_id res chain seq x y z
N MET A 1 -0.64 -18.18 -15.04
CA MET A 1 -1.17 -16.87 -14.55
C MET A 1 -1.63 -16.03 -15.73
N GLN A 2 -2.86 -15.50 -15.70
CA GLN A 2 -3.38 -14.55 -16.69
C GLN A 2 -2.84 -13.16 -16.37
N ILE A 3 -2.39 -12.41 -17.38
CA ILE A 3 -1.90 -11.03 -17.22
C ILE A 3 -2.67 -10.14 -18.19
N ARG A 4 -3.19 -9.02 -17.70
CA ARG A 4 -3.93 -8.02 -18.49
C ARG A 4 -3.33 -6.65 -18.24
N TYR A 5 -3.15 -5.87 -19.30
CA TYR A 5 -2.65 -4.49 -19.24
C TYR A 5 -3.76 -3.52 -19.59
N TYR A 6 -3.80 -2.42 -18.88
CA TYR A 6 -4.76 -1.34 -19.06
C TYR A 6 -4.07 0.01 -19.11
N LYS A 7 -4.64 0.90 -19.92
CA LYS A 7 -4.25 2.30 -20.02
C LYS A 7 -5.51 3.14 -20.13
N GLU A 8 -5.90 3.77 -19.04
CA GLU A 8 -7.19 4.46 -18.92
C GLU A 8 -6.98 5.93 -18.52
N TYR A 9 -7.83 6.82 -19.02
CA TYR A 9 -7.70 8.25 -18.75
C TYR A 9 -8.22 8.60 -17.37
N SER A 10 -7.40 9.29 -16.57
CA SER A 10 -7.78 9.84 -15.27
C SER A 10 -8.16 11.31 -15.40
N ARG A 11 -9.34 11.64 -14.90
CA ARG A 11 -9.81 13.03 -14.81
C ARG A 11 -9.10 13.81 -13.69
N PHE A 12 -8.77 13.12 -12.58
CA PHE A 12 -8.05 13.74 -11.46
C PHE A 12 -6.62 14.14 -11.84
N LEU A 13 -5.95 13.32 -12.65
CA LEU A 13 -4.57 13.54 -13.07
C LEU A 13 -4.45 14.18 -14.46
N ASN A 14 -5.57 14.27 -15.19
CA ASN A 14 -5.63 14.82 -16.56
C ASN A 14 -4.63 14.15 -17.52
N ARG A 15 -4.50 12.81 -17.39
CA ARG A 15 -3.60 12.00 -18.21
C ARG A 15 -4.05 10.54 -18.25
N PHE A 16 -3.44 9.77 -19.15
CA PHE A 16 -3.57 8.32 -19.12
C PHE A 16 -2.72 7.74 -18.00
N MET A 17 -3.35 6.88 -17.18
CA MET A 17 -2.70 6.07 -16.16
C MET A 17 -2.66 4.62 -16.59
N GLU A 18 -1.61 3.91 -16.19
CA GLU A 18 -1.36 2.54 -16.60
C GLU A 18 -1.42 1.61 -15.37
N PHE A 19 -1.93 0.41 -15.59
CA PHE A 19 -1.95 -0.63 -14.56
C PHE A 19 -1.98 -2.02 -15.18
N LYS A 20 -1.57 -3.03 -14.42
CA LYS A 20 -1.68 -4.43 -14.80
C LYS A 20 -2.51 -5.21 -13.79
N VAL A 21 -3.13 -6.27 -14.27
CA VAL A 21 -3.91 -7.22 -13.47
C VAL A 21 -3.34 -8.62 -13.66
N TYR A 22 -3.03 -9.29 -12.57
CA TYR A 22 -2.51 -10.64 -12.54
C TYR A 22 -3.52 -11.56 -11.87
N GLY A 23 -3.90 -12.60 -12.58
CA GLY A 23 -4.94 -13.53 -12.16
C GLY A 23 -6.32 -13.23 -12.75
N HIS A 24 -7.24 -14.16 -12.50
CA HIS A 24 -8.58 -14.12 -13.06
C HIS A 24 -9.67 -13.93 -12.00
N ALA A 25 -9.40 -14.26 -10.73
CA ALA A 25 -10.36 -14.25 -9.63
C ALA A 25 -9.64 -14.12 -8.28
N GLY A 26 -10.42 -14.10 -7.21
CA GLY A 26 -9.94 -14.08 -5.84
C GLY A 26 -9.87 -12.68 -5.24
N ARG A 27 -9.37 -12.61 -4.01
CA ARG A 27 -9.32 -11.37 -3.25
C ARG A 27 -8.41 -10.36 -3.93
N PRO A 28 -8.89 -9.15 -4.23
CA PRO A 28 -8.08 -8.14 -4.89
C PRO A 28 -7.10 -7.49 -3.92
N ILE A 29 -5.87 -7.27 -4.40
CA ILE A 29 -4.86 -6.46 -3.72
C ILE A 29 -4.34 -5.38 -4.67
N VAL A 30 -4.31 -4.13 -4.19
CA VAL A 30 -3.67 -3.02 -4.89
C VAL A 30 -2.21 -2.96 -4.44
N ILE A 31 -1.29 -3.08 -5.38
CA ILE A 31 0.15 -2.95 -5.13
C ILE A 31 0.62 -1.57 -5.56
N PHE A 32 1.14 -0.83 -4.60
CA PHE A 32 1.79 0.45 -4.82
C PHE A 32 3.28 0.24 -5.08
N PRO A 33 3.87 0.88 -6.11
CA PRO A 33 5.28 0.70 -6.45
C PRO A 33 6.21 1.34 -5.41
N CYS A 34 7.48 0.97 -5.46
CA CYS A 34 8.54 1.66 -4.72
C CYS A 34 8.69 3.11 -5.20
N GLN A 35 9.56 3.89 -4.54
CA GLN A 35 9.84 5.28 -4.90
C GLN A 35 10.10 5.44 -6.41
N SER A 36 9.36 6.32 -7.06
CA SER A 36 9.41 6.59 -8.50
C SER A 36 9.22 5.35 -9.39
N GLY A 37 8.68 4.28 -8.82
CA GLY A 37 8.44 3.01 -9.52
C GLY A 37 7.24 3.08 -10.46
N ARG A 38 7.11 2.02 -11.27
CA ARG A 38 6.08 1.87 -12.28
C ARG A 38 5.20 0.65 -12.00
N PHE A 39 4.05 0.60 -12.63
CA PHE A 39 3.07 -0.49 -12.53
C PHE A 39 3.63 -1.89 -12.87
N PHE A 40 4.81 -2.00 -13.49
CA PHE A 40 5.43 -3.27 -13.86
C PHE A 40 6.60 -3.70 -12.94
N ASP A 41 7.05 -2.85 -12.01
CA ASP A 41 8.23 -3.14 -11.16
C ASP A 41 8.03 -4.41 -10.32
N TRP A 42 6.81 -4.62 -9.81
CA TRP A 42 6.47 -5.81 -9.03
C TRP A 42 6.61 -7.11 -9.82
N GLU A 43 6.26 -7.06 -11.13
CA GLU A 43 6.47 -8.16 -12.07
C GLU A 43 7.96 -8.37 -12.37
N ASP A 44 8.68 -7.29 -12.73
CA ASP A 44 10.10 -7.34 -13.08
C ASP A 44 10.99 -7.85 -11.94
N ARG A 45 10.52 -7.71 -10.72
CA ARG A 45 11.18 -8.18 -9.48
C ARG A 45 10.66 -9.51 -8.97
N ASN A 46 10.04 -10.31 -9.83
CA ASN A 46 9.54 -11.66 -9.54
C ASN A 46 8.42 -11.76 -8.48
N MET A 47 7.93 -10.66 -7.95
CA MET A 47 6.95 -10.66 -6.86
C MET A 47 5.59 -11.26 -7.29
N CYS A 48 5.18 -11.04 -8.54
CA CYS A 48 3.97 -11.65 -9.10
C CYS A 48 4.14 -13.17 -9.29
N ASN A 49 5.31 -13.61 -9.75
CA ASN A 49 5.59 -15.05 -9.91
C ASN A 49 5.70 -15.75 -8.56
N ALA A 50 6.28 -15.11 -7.55
CA ALA A 50 6.33 -15.65 -6.19
C ALA A 50 4.91 -15.85 -5.60
N ALA A 51 3.93 -15.05 -6.02
CA ALA A 51 2.52 -15.18 -5.65
C ALA A 51 1.71 -16.11 -6.58
N ALA A 52 2.33 -16.69 -7.63
CA ALA A 52 1.62 -17.49 -8.63
C ALA A 52 0.72 -18.60 -8.05
N PRO A 53 1.11 -19.33 -7.00
CA PRO A 53 0.25 -20.37 -6.41
C PRO A 53 -1.13 -19.85 -5.98
N TRP A 54 -1.19 -18.69 -5.34
CA TRP A 54 -2.46 -18.06 -4.92
C TRP A 54 -3.21 -17.41 -6.09
N ILE A 55 -2.48 -16.89 -7.07
CA ILE A 55 -3.08 -16.27 -8.26
C ILE A 55 -3.70 -17.35 -9.17
N ASP A 56 -2.99 -18.44 -9.42
CA ASP A 56 -3.44 -19.52 -10.32
C ASP A 56 -4.58 -20.34 -9.71
N SER A 57 -4.61 -20.46 -8.37
CA SER A 57 -5.72 -21.08 -7.65
C SER A 57 -6.97 -20.20 -7.54
N GLY A 58 -6.90 -18.94 -7.98
CA GLY A 58 -8.02 -17.99 -7.90
C GLY A 58 -8.29 -17.44 -6.49
N LYS A 59 -7.31 -17.52 -5.57
CA LYS A 59 -7.42 -16.94 -4.22
C LYS A 59 -7.00 -15.47 -4.15
N LEU A 60 -6.15 -15.04 -5.10
CA LEU A 60 -5.58 -13.69 -5.14
C LEU A 60 -5.64 -13.12 -6.55
N GLN A 61 -6.07 -11.86 -6.66
CA GLN A 61 -5.94 -11.08 -7.88
C GLN A 61 -5.13 -9.81 -7.59
N ILE A 62 -3.96 -9.67 -8.25
CA ILE A 62 -3.06 -8.55 -8.03
C ILE A 62 -3.34 -7.44 -9.05
N PHE A 63 -3.43 -6.21 -8.57
CA PHE A 63 -3.57 -4.99 -9.36
C PHE A 63 -2.39 -4.07 -9.06
N THR A 64 -1.47 -3.91 -10.00
CA THR A 64 -0.32 -3.02 -9.84
C THR A 64 -0.59 -1.69 -10.52
N VAL A 65 -0.40 -0.58 -9.81
CA VAL A 65 -0.68 0.79 -10.30
C VAL A 65 0.59 1.58 -10.56
N ASP A 66 0.49 2.58 -11.42
CA ASP A 66 1.56 3.56 -11.63
C ASP A 66 1.63 4.56 -10.48
N SER A 67 2.84 5.03 -10.16
CA SER A 67 3.06 6.13 -9.23
C SER A 67 3.11 7.48 -9.94
N ILE A 68 3.07 8.54 -9.14
CA ILE A 68 3.32 9.92 -9.57
C ILE A 68 4.40 10.56 -8.68
N ASP A 69 5.21 9.76 -8.02
CA ASP A 69 6.22 10.20 -7.06
C ASP A 69 7.19 11.26 -7.62
N PRO A 70 7.63 11.18 -8.91
CA PRO A 70 8.46 12.24 -9.49
C PRO A 70 7.81 13.63 -9.52
N GLU A 71 6.49 13.71 -9.39
CA GLU A 71 5.73 14.95 -9.33
C GLU A 71 5.24 15.29 -7.92
N SER A 72 5.38 14.35 -6.98
CA SER A 72 4.91 14.46 -5.60
C SER A 72 6.03 14.23 -4.57
N TRP A 73 6.09 13.06 -3.97
CA TRP A 73 7.02 12.74 -2.88
C TRP A 73 8.49 12.91 -3.28
N ASP A 74 8.88 12.44 -4.47
CA ASP A 74 10.27 12.45 -4.97
C ASP A 74 10.62 13.70 -5.78
N ASN A 75 9.79 14.73 -5.76
CA ASN A 75 10.04 16.00 -6.41
C ASN A 75 10.80 16.95 -5.47
N ASN A 76 11.68 17.80 -6.02
CA ASN A 76 12.45 18.79 -5.30
C ASN A 76 11.88 20.22 -5.42
N GLY A 77 10.68 20.37 -5.99
CA GLY A 77 9.99 21.65 -6.09
C GLY A 77 9.31 22.08 -4.78
N PRO A 78 8.55 23.19 -4.82
CA PRO A 78 7.80 23.65 -3.66
C PRO A 78 6.86 22.58 -3.09
N GLU A 79 6.74 22.51 -1.77
CA GLU A 79 6.07 21.41 -1.06
C GLU A 79 4.57 21.35 -1.37
N ARG A 80 3.88 22.51 -1.38
CA ARG A 80 2.43 22.54 -1.58
C ARG A 80 1.99 21.96 -2.93
N PRO A 81 2.54 22.30 -4.10
CA PRO A 81 2.21 21.66 -5.37
C PRO A 81 2.48 20.16 -5.39
N ARG A 82 3.54 19.72 -4.75
CA ARG A 82 3.91 18.30 -4.63
C ARG A 82 2.83 17.50 -3.91
N ILE A 83 2.40 17.99 -2.75
CA ILE A 83 1.39 17.28 -1.97
C ILE A 83 -0.03 17.42 -2.56
N GLU A 84 -0.32 18.48 -3.30
CA GLU A 84 -1.55 18.60 -4.09
C GLU A 84 -1.60 17.54 -5.20
N MET A 85 -0.46 17.24 -5.85
CA MET A 85 -0.38 16.16 -6.83
C MET A 85 -0.63 14.79 -6.16
N GLN A 86 -0.08 14.55 -4.97
CA GLN A 86 -0.37 13.36 -4.18
C GLN A 86 -1.87 13.21 -3.88
N GLU A 87 -2.57 14.28 -3.52
CA GLU A 87 -4.01 14.21 -3.28
C GLU A 87 -4.82 13.96 -4.56
N ARG A 88 -4.37 14.45 -5.72
CA ARG A 88 -4.99 14.09 -7.00
C ARG A 88 -4.82 12.60 -7.30
N TRP A 89 -3.63 12.05 -7.04
CA TRP A 89 -3.39 10.61 -7.20
C TRP A 89 -4.19 9.78 -6.20
N TYR A 90 -4.29 10.23 -4.96
CA TYR A 90 -5.14 9.60 -3.96
C TYR A 90 -6.61 9.53 -4.43
N ASN A 91 -7.15 10.63 -4.97
CA ASN A 91 -8.49 10.66 -5.51
C ASN A 91 -8.64 9.77 -6.76
N TYR A 92 -7.65 9.73 -7.64
CA TYR A 92 -7.61 8.80 -8.77
C TYR A 92 -7.73 7.34 -8.27
N ILE A 93 -6.94 6.95 -7.30
CA ILE A 93 -6.97 5.57 -6.77
C ILE A 93 -8.35 5.26 -6.17
N CYS A 94 -8.88 6.13 -5.31
CA CYS A 94 -10.12 5.85 -4.58
C CYS A 94 -11.38 5.96 -5.46
N GLU A 95 -11.44 6.95 -6.38
CA GLU A 95 -12.68 7.33 -7.06
C GLU A 95 -12.74 6.89 -8.54
N GLU A 96 -11.61 6.49 -9.14
CA GLU A 96 -11.56 5.99 -10.52
C GLU A 96 -11.01 4.55 -10.57
N PHE A 97 -9.82 4.33 -10.01
CA PHE A 97 -9.16 3.03 -10.10
C PHE A 97 -9.88 1.93 -9.29
N VAL A 98 -10.24 2.16 -8.04
CA VAL A 98 -10.94 1.17 -7.19
C VAL A 98 -12.29 0.74 -7.79
N PRO A 99 -13.18 1.63 -8.25
CA PRO A 99 -14.37 1.21 -8.98
C PRO A 99 -14.06 0.32 -10.19
N ARG A 100 -13.04 0.68 -10.98
CA ARG A 100 -12.61 -0.11 -12.14
C ARG A 100 -12.04 -1.47 -11.75
N LEU A 101 -11.24 -1.52 -10.69
CA LEU A 101 -10.74 -2.77 -10.10
C LEU A 101 -11.90 -3.70 -9.73
N LEU A 102 -12.91 -3.19 -9.05
CA LEU A 102 -14.08 -3.97 -8.65
C LEU A 102 -14.89 -4.47 -9.85
N GLU A 103 -15.02 -3.68 -10.91
CA GLU A 103 -15.65 -4.14 -12.17
C GLU A 103 -14.89 -5.35 -12.75
N ILE A 104 -13.56 -5.25 -12.85
CA ILE A 104 -12.70 -6.32 -13.38
C ILE A 104 -12.76 -7.56 -12.47
N ASN A 105 -12.73 -7.39 -11.16
CA ASN A 105 -12.76 -8.48 -10.19
C ASN A 105 -14.10 -9.24 -10.26
N ARG A 106 -15.23 -8.52 -10.41
CA ARG A 106 -16.57 -9.11 -10.52
C ARG A 106 -16.81 -9.89 -11.80
N GLU A 107 -15.96 -9.82 -12.81
CA GLU A 107 -16.10 -10.63 -14.05
C GLU A 107 -16.22 -12.12 -13.75
N GLN A 108 -15.74 -12.60 -12.60
CA GLN A 108 -15.84 -13.98 -12.14
C GLN A 108 -16.98 -14.23 -11.13
N GLY A 109 -17.85 -13.25 -10.93
CA GLY A 109 -19.05 -13.38 -10.09
C GLY A 109 -18.83 -13.15 -8.59
N GLU A 110 -17.64 -12.76 -8.17
CA GLU A 110 -17.31 -12.41 -6.79
C GLU A 110 -17.49 -10.92 -6.51
N ASP A 111 -17.88 -10.56 -5.29
CA ASP A 111 -17.96 -9.16 -4.85
C ASP A 111 -17.08 -8.93 -3.62
N HIS A 112 -15.98 -8.22 -3.83
CA HIS A 112 -15.03 -7.84 -2.79
C HIS A 112 -15.14 -6.36 -2.39
N THR A 113 -16.32 -5.75 -2.55
CA THR A 113 -16.55 -4.37 -2.07
C THR A 113 -16.25 -4.26 -0.57
N GLY A 114 -15.38 -3.32 -0.20
CA GLY A 114 -14.90 -3.14 1.17
C GLY A 114 -13.98 -4.26 1.69
N CYS A 115 -13.48 -5.14 0.79
CA CYS A 115 -12.60 -6.26 1.13
C CYS A 115 -11.27 -6.24 0.34
N ILE A 116 -10.89 -5.10 -0.21
CA ILE A 116 -9.66 -4.93 -0.98
C ILE A 116 -8.47 -4.86 -0.02
N LEU A 117 -7.39 -5.55 -0.36
CA LEU A 117 -6.10 -5.40 0.32
C LEU A 117 -5.26 -4.29 -0.34
N THR A 118 -4.39 -3.67 0.43
CA THR A 118 -3.30 -2.85 -0.09
C THR A 118 -1.96 -3.54 0.17
N GLY A 119 -0.96 -3.29 -0.68
CA GLY A 119 0.37 -3.84 -0.48
C GLY A 119 1.44 -3.00 -1.16
N GLY A 120 2.68 -3.20 -0.77
CA GLY A 120 3.84 -2.54 -1.38
C GLY A 120 5.08 -2.64 -0.51
N ALA A 121 6.21 -2.24 -1.11
CA ALA A 121 7.49 -2.19 -0.43
C ALA A 121 8.07 -0.78 -0.46
N SER A 122 8.90 -0.41 0.52
CA SER A 122 9.52 0.90 0.61
C SER A 122 8.46 2.03 0.63
N MET A 123 8.55 3.02 -0.25
CA MET A 123 7.51 4.05 -0.42
C MET A 123 6.14 3.44 -0.69
N GLY A 124 6.05 2.36 -1.50
CA GLY A 124 4.81 1.63 -1.74
C GLY A 124 4.21 1.02 -0.48
N GLY A 125 5.02 0.58 0.48
CA GLY A 125 4.58 0.15 1.80
C GLY A 125 3.98 1.29 2.62
N GLY A 126 4.58 2.48 2.54
CA GLY A 126 4.05 3.70 3.13
C GLY A 126 2.69 4.09 2.53
N HIS A 127 2.58 4.08 1.20
CA HIS A 127 1.32 4.31 0.50
C HIS A 127 0.25 3.29 0.91
N ALA A 128 0.60 2.00 0.93
CA ALA A 128 -0.34 0.93 1.29
C ALA A 128 -0.98 1.17 2.65
N VAL A 129 -0.19 1.49 3.67
CA VAL A 129 -0.69 1.81 5.02
C VAL A 129 -1.49 3.10 5.03
N ASN A 130 -1.04 4.15 4.31
CA ASN A 130 -1.76 5.42 4.26
C ASN A 130 -3.15 5.28 3.62
N PHE A 131 -3.27 4.55 2.51
CA PHE A 131 -4.56 4.28 1.87
C PHE A 131 -5.48 3.46 2.78
N TYR A 132 -4.98 2.40 3.39
CA TYR A 132 -5.74 1.58 4.34
C TYR A 132 -6.26 2.40 5.53
N LEU A 133 -5.41 3.19 6.19
CA LEU A 133 -5.81 3.97 7.36
C LEU A 133 -6.76 5.13 7.02
N ARG A 134 -6.64 5.72 5.82
CA ARG A 134 -7.52 6.79 5.36
C ARG A 134 -8.88 6.28 4.85
N ARG A 135 -8.93 5.07 4.29
CA ARG A 135 -10.14 4.49 3.69
C ARG A 135 -10.35 3.03 4.10
N PRO A 136 -10.53 2.77 5.41
CA PRO A 136 -10.82 1.41 5.89
C PRO A 136 -12.21 0.91 5.46
N ASP A 137 -13.02 1.79 4.88
CA ASP A 137 -14.29 1.46 4.22
C ASP A 137 -14.09 0.82 2.83
N ILE A 138 -12.98 1.06 2.18
CA ILE A 138 -12.57 0.45 0.90
C ILE A 138 -11.59 -0.71 1.14
N PHE A 139 -10.58 -0.45 1.95
CA PHE A 139 -9.47 -1.37 2.19
C PHE A 139 -9.59 -1.98 3.59
N ASN A 140 -9.67 -3.30 3.67
CA ASN A 140 -9.84 -3.98 4.96
C ASN A 140 -8.59 -4.72 5.44
N GLY A 141 -7.44 -4.43 4.87
CA GLY A 141 -6.15 -4.98 5.28
C GLY A 141 -4.99 -4.46 4.43
N THR A 142 -3.78 -4.68 4.92
CA THR A 142 -2.56 -4.22 4.23
C THR A 142 -1.38 -5.15 4.51
N ILE A 143 -0.49 -5.30 3.51
CA ILE A 143 0.82 -5.95 3.64
C ILE A 143 1.87 -4.93 3.22
N ALA A 144 2.51 -4.30 4.21
CA ALA A 144 3.49 -3.25 4.01
C ALA A 144 4.90 -3.74 4.38
N LEU A 145 5.81 -3.75 3.40
CA LEU A 145 7.19 -4.20 3.55
C LEU A 145 8.10 -2.97 3.60
N SER A 146 8.86 -2.80 4.68
CA SER A 146 9.83 -1.72 4.88
C SER A 146 9.26 -0.34 4.53
N GLY A 147 8.03 -0.02 5.02
CA GLY A 147 7.35 1.22 4.71
C GLY A 147 7.85 2.40 5.53
N LEU A 148 7.69 3.62 4.98
CA LEU A 148 7.90 4.88 5.69
C LEU A 148 6.55 5.52 5.99
N TYR A 149 6.30 5.87 7.26
CA TYR A 149 4.98 6.31 7.72
C TYR A 149 4.94 7.75 8.24
N SER A 150 6.02 8.49 8.04
CA SER A 150 6.14 9.92 8.36
C SER A 150 6.61 10.70 7.13
N SER A 151 6.22 11.98 7.05
CA SER A 151 6.54 12.84 5.90
C SER A 151 7.93 13.45 5.94
N GLY A 152 8.63 13.39 7.09
CA GLY A 152 9.86 14.16 7.33
C GLY A 152 10.99 13.91 6.34
N MET A 153 11.15 12.68 5.84
CA MET A 153 12.18 12.35 4.85
C MET A 153 12.01 13.13 3.52
N PHE A 154 10.79 13.44 3.13
CA PHE A 154 10.47 14.07 1.84
C PHE A 154 10.05 15.54 1.93
N PHE A 155 9.51 15.95 3.08
CA PHE A 155 9.00 17.31 3.29
C PHE A 155 9.75 18.06 4.41
N GLY A 156 10.77 17.43 5.03
CA GLY A 156 11.53 18.05 6.12
C GLY A 156 10.62 18.49 7.25
N ASN A 157 10.67 19.77 7.59
CA ASN A 157 9.83 20.40 8.62
C ASN A 157 8.55 21.04 8.06
N TYR A 158 8.30 20.94 6.75
CA TYR A 158 7.08 21.47 6.16
C TYR A 158 5.90 20.59 6.53
N MET A 159 4.85 21.22 7.07
CA MET A 159 3.63 20.55 7.46
C MET A 159 2.44 21.47 7.19
N ASP A 160 1.57 21.04 6.28
CA ASP A 160 0.27 21.66 6.05
C ASP A 160 -0.85 20.60 6.19
N ASP A 161 -2.08 20.97 5.89
CA ASP A 161 -3.23 20.08 6.00
C ASP A 161 -3.15 18.84 5.08
N LEU A 162 -2.50 18.99 3.90
CA LEU A 162 -2.34 17.89 2.95
C LEU A 162 -1.18 16.96 3.33
N VAL A 163 -0.03 17.51 3.74
CA VAL A 163 1.08 16.69 4.25
C VAL A 163 0.64 15.94 5.50
N TYR A 164 -0.05 16.62 6.42
CA TYR A 164 -0.58 16.00 7.64
C TYR A 164 -1.43 14.77 7.34
N ARG A 165 -2.41 14.87 6.42
CA ARG A 165 -3.30 13.75 6.07
C ARG A 165 -2.64 12.65 5.25
N ASN A 166 -1.40 12.85 4.77
CA ASN A 166 -0.58 11.85 4.09
C ASN A 166 0.59 11.32 4.94
N SER A 167 0.63 11.67 6.22
CA SER A 167 1.65 11.22 7.18
C SER A 167 0.99 10.41 8.30
N PRO A 168 0.92 9.07 8.18
CA PRO A 168 0.27 8.20 9.16
C PRO A 168 0.67 8.44 10.61
N CYS A 169 1.96 8.65 10.89
CA CYS A 169 2.45 8.96 12.24
C CYS A 169 1.84 10.24 12.79
N ASP A 170 1.61 11.26 11.95
CA ASP A 170 1.09 12.55 12.38
C ASP A 170 -0.43 12.52 12.62
N TYR A 171 -1.22 12.09 11.61
CA TYR A 171 -2.68 12.14 11.78
C TYR A 171 -3.21 11.06 12.72
N MET A 172 -2.59 9.86 12.77
CA MET A 172 -3.02 8.81 13.70
C MET A 172 -2.73 9.19 15.16
N ARG A 173 -1.72 9.99 15.42
CA ARG A 173 -1.45 10.52 16.78
C ARG A 173 -2.65 11.25 17.35
N ASN A 174 -3.35 12.02 16.53
CA ASN A 174 -4.51 12.83 16.91
C ASN A 174 -5.85 12.20 16.50
N PHE A 175 -5.85 10.99 15.90
CA PHE A 175 -7.06 10.34 15.43
C PHE A 175 -8.01 10.02 16.61
N PRO A 176 -9.30 10.44 16.54
CA PRO A 176 -10.22 10.22 17.67
C PRO A 176 -10.58 8.74 17.82
N THR A 177 -10.46 8.20 19.03
CA THR A 177 -10.89 6.81 19.32
C THR A 177 -12.41 6.61 19.23
N THR A 178 -13.17 7.69 19.14
CA THR A 178 -14.62 7.67 18.89
C THR A 178 -15.00 7.72 17.43
N HIS A 179 -14.01 7.81 16.50
CA HIS A 179 -14.28 7.87 15.08
C HIS A 179 -14.94 6.57 14.57
N PRO A 180 -15.93 6.63 13.67
CA PRO A 180 -16.60 5.43 13.15
C PRO A 180 -15.64 4.39 12.53
N TYR A 181 -14.51 4.82 11.99
CA TYR A 181 -13.48 3.95 11.43
C TYR A 181 -12.82 3.01 12.44
N MET A 182 -12.87 3.31 13.75
CA MET A 182 -12.35 2.40 14.77
C MET A 182 -12.99 1.01 14.68
N LYS A 183 -14.31 0.96 14.42
CA LYS A 183 -15.02 -0.32 14.21
C LYS A 183 -14.60 -1.06 12.94
N LEU A 184 -14.08 -0.34 11.94
CA LEU A 184 -13.55 -0.96 10.72
C LEU A 184 -12.15 -1.52 10.97
N PHE A 185 -11.30 -0.82 11.72
CA PHE A 185 -9.99 -1.33 12.12
C PHE A 185 -10.10 -2.58 13.00
N GLU A 186 -11.09 -2.66 13.90
CA GLU A 186 -11.36 -3.87 14.71
C GLU A 186 -11.76 -5.09 13.85
N LYS A 187 -12.42 -4.85 12.73
CA LYS A 187 -12.88 -5.88 11.79
C LYS A 187 -11.92 -6.16 10.65
N ALA A 188 -10.84 -5.41 10.57
CA ALA A 188 -9.83 -5.59 9.52
C ALA A 188 -9.28 -7.01 9.56
N ASP A 189 -9.02 -7.56 8.37
CA ASP A 189 -8.49 -8.92 8.29
C ASP A 189 -7.03 -8.96 8.75
N LYS A 190 -6.15 -8.33 8.00
CA LYS A 190 -4.72 -8.29 8.33
C LYS A 190 -4.16 -6.88 8.13
N PHE A 191 -3.61 -6.33 9.19
CA PHE A 191 -2.80 -5.13 9.13
C PHE A 191 -1.36 -5.52 9.44
N ILE A 192 -0.56 -5.72 8.39
CA ILE A 192 0.82 -6.22 8.48
C ILE A 192 1.78 -5.08 8.13
N MET A 193 2.73 -4.83 9.03
CA MET A 193 3.91 -3.99 8.80
C MET A 193 5.15 -4.84 9.07
N CYS A 194 5.99 -5.03 8.06
CA CYS A 194 7.26 -5.76 8.19
C CYS A 194 8.43 -4.83 7.91
N CYS A 195 9.54 -5.03 8.63
CA CYS A 195 10.77 -4.27 8.40
C CYS A 195 11.98 -5.14 8.76
N GLY A 196 13.08 -5.01 8.02
CA GLY A 196 14.36 -5.58 8.38
C GLY A 196 15.12 -4.71 9.41
N GLN A 197 16.33 -5.15 9.74
CA GLN A 197 17.26 -4.41 10.61
C GLN A 197 18.65 -4.25 9.96
N GLY A 198 18.79 -4.67 8.70
CA GLY A 198 20.02 -4.61 7.92
C GLY A 198 20.22 -3.28 7.22
N ALA A 199 21.02 -3.31 6.16
CA ALA A 199 21.39 -2.10 5.40
C ALA A 199 20.14 -1.37 4.88
N TRP A 200 20.12 -0.04 5.04
CA TRP A 200 19.09 0.91 4.60
C TRP A 200 17.71 0.76 5.28
N GLU A 201 17.61 -0.01 6.37
CA GLU A 201 16.34 -0.22 7.10
C GLU A 201 16.18 0.69 8.34
N ALA A 202 17.22 1.38 8.79
CA ALA A 202 17.19 2.10 10.07
C ALA A 202 16.04 3.11 10.22
N ASP A 203 15.84 3.96 9.22
CA ASP A 203 14.78 4.99 9.25
C ASP A 203 13.38 4.36 9.11
N LEU A 204 13.26 3.30 8.29
CA LEU A 204 12.00 2.58 8.10
C LEU A 204 11.61 1.81 9.36
N LEU A 205 12.59 1.20 10.03
CA LEU A 205 12.40 0.53 11.32
C LEU A 205 11.96 1.51 12.41
N ALA A 206 12.59 2.68 12.47
CA ALA A 206 12.20 3.74 13.41
C ALA A 206 10.76 4.19 13.15
N SER A 207 10.42 4.46 11.90
CA SER A 207 9.07 4.86 11.47
C SER A 207 8.02 3.76 11.74
N THR A 208 8.38 2.48 11.51
CA THR A 208 7.51 1.33 11.81
C THR A 208 7.19 1.23 13.29
N LYS A 209 8.21 1.34 14.15
CA LYS A 209 8.04 1.31 15.62
C LYS A 209 7.24 2.50 16.14
N GLU A 210 7.47 3.68 15.56
CA GLU A 210 6.71 4.88 15.91
C GLU A 210 5.22 4.72 15.61
N LEU A 211 4.89 4.30 14.37
CA LEU A 211 3.50 4.07 13.99
C LEU A 211 2.85 2.96 14.82
N GLN A 212 3.55 1.85 15.06
CA GLN A 212 3.08 0.78 15.94
C GLN A 212 2.68 1.35 17.31
N ALA A 213 3.57 2.08 17.96
CA ALA A 213 3.29 2.65 19.28
C ALA A 213 2.12 3.66 19.28
N ILE A 214 1.91 4.39 18.19
CA ILE A 214 0.76 5.28 18.02
C ILE A 214 -0.54 4.48 17.90
N LEU A 215 -0.56 3.46 17.06
CA LEU A 215 -1.74 2.63 16.80
C LEU A 215 -2.16 1.84 18.04
N GLU A 216 -1.22 1.23 18.75
CA GLU A 216 -1.48 0.48 19.98
C GLU A 216 -2.11 1.36 21.07
N ARG A 217 -1.67 2.62 21.23
CA ARG A 217 -2.30 3.57 22.14
C ARG A 217 -3.75 3.93 21.74
N LYS A 218 -4.13 3.70 20.49
CA LYS A 218 -5.50 3.89 19.98
C LYS A 218 -6.35 2.62 20.07
N GLY A 219 -5.76 1.49 20.48
CA GLY A 219 -6.44 0.18 20.48
C GLY A 219 -6.47 -0.48 19.10
N ILE A 220 -5.60 -0.06 18.17
CA ILE A 220 -5.42 -0.70 16.87
C ILE A 220 -4.15 -1.54 16.96
N HIS A 221 -4.24 -2.84 16.69
CA HIS A 221 -3.16 -3.80 16.89
C HIS A 221 -2.66 -4.39 15.56
N PRO A 222 -1.73 -3.71 14.86
CA PRO A 222 -1.12 -4.27 13.66
C PRO A 222 -0.24 -5.48 14.01
N ILE A 223 -0.08 -6.38 13.06
CA ILE A 223 0.98 -7.39 13.09
C ILE A 223 2.26 -6.67 12.65
N VAL A 224 3.18 -6.46 13.60
CA VAL A 224 4.48 -5.87 13.31
C VAL A 224 5.54 -6.94 13.42
N ASP A 225 6.16 -7.29 12.29
CA ASP A 225 7.17 -8.35 12.20
C ASP A 225 8.53 -7.74 11.83
N ILE A 226 9.46 -7.77 12.79
CA ILE A 226 10.81 -7.20 12.62
C ILE A 226 11.80 -8.33 12.38
N TRP A 227 12.31 -8.41 11.16
CA TRP A 227 13.25 -9.43 10.72
C TRP A 227 14.69 -9.09 11.15
N GLY A 228 15.62 -10.02 10.97
CA GLY A 228 16.99 -9.97 11.48
C GLY A 228 17.86 -8.84 10.94
N GLN A 229 19.09 -8.74 11.50
CA GLN A 229 20.08 -7.73 11.09
C GLN A 229 20.71 -8.02 9.72
N ASP A 230 20.54 -9.21 9.19
CA ASP A 230 20.91 -9.65 7.86
C ASP A 230 19.88 -9.24 6.78
N VAL A 231 18.71 -8.77 7.19
CA VAL A 231 17.61 -8.38 6.31
C VAL A 231 17.73 -6.93 5.90
N SER A 232 18.22 -6.71 4.69
CA SER A 232 18.42 -5.39 4.07
C SER A 232 17.20 -4.91 3.29
N HIS A 233 17.20 -3.63 2.94
CA HIS A 233 16.17 -2.96 2.14
C HIS A 233 16.28 -3.33 0.67
N ASP A 234 15.90 -4.52 0.29
CA ASP A 234 15.97 -4.98 -1.10
C ASP A 234 14.93 -6.06 -1.47
N TRP A 235 14.77 -6.26 -2.78
CA TRP A 235 13.80 -7.16 -3.37
C TRP A 235 13.96 -8.62 -2.98
N TYR A 236 15.19 -9.08 -2.71
CA TYR A 236 15.45 -10.47 -2.28
C TYR A 236 14.72 -10.80 -0.97
N TRP A 237 14.74 -9.86 -0.01
CA TRP A 237 14.06 -10.03 1.25
C TRP A 237 12.56 -9.79 1.14
N TRP A 238 12.15 -8.78 0.36
CA TRP A 238 10.74 -8.50 0.14
C TRP A 238 10.01 -9.64 -0.55
N GLU A 239 10.64 -10.37 -1.48
CA GLU A 239 10.06 -11.57 -2.09
C GLU A 239 9.75 -12.64 -1.03
N LYS A 240 10.70 -12.92 -0.12
CA LYS A 240 10.50 -13.88 0.98
C LYS A 240 9.41 -13.46 1.95
N GLN A 241 9.41 -12.20 2.36
CA GLN A 241 8.40 -11.60 3.23
C GLN A 241 7.03 -11.64 2.57
N TRP A 242 6.95 -11.33 1.28
CA TRP A 242 5.73 -11.36 0.49
C TRP A 242 5.06 -12.74 0.52
N VAL A 243 5.79 -13.78 0.18
CA VAL A 243 5.29 -15.18 0.23
C VAL A 243 4.83 -15.56 1.64
N TYR A 244 5.63 -15.23 2.65
CA TYR A 244 5.31 -15.49 4.06
C TYR A 244 4.00 -14.81 4.49
N PHE A 245 3.81 -13.54 4.14
CA PHE A 245 2.60 -12.81 4.52
C PHE A 245 1.39 -13.16 3.67
N LEU A 246 1.57 -13.57 2.42
CA LEU A 246 0.47 -14.15 1.63
C LEU A 246 -0.06 -15.43 2.27
N GLN A 247 0.83 -16.33 2.69
CA GLN A 247 0.44 -17.56 3.40
C GLN A 247 -0.30 -17.23 4.71
N MET A 248 0.18 -16.24 5.47
CA MET A 248 -0.47 -15.80 6.71
C MET A 248 -1.86 -15.21 6.46
N THR A 249 -2.06 -14.53 5.32
CA THR A 249 -3.30 -13.79 4.99
C THR A 249 -4.32 -14.65 4.26
N LEU A 250 -3.88 -15.50 3.35
CA LEU A 250 -4.75 -16.27 2.44
C LEU A 250 -4.73 -17.78 2.72
N GLY A 251 -3.88 -18.23 3.64
CA GLY A 251 -3.63 -19.66 3.87
C GLY A 251 -2.75 -20.28 2.79
N ASP A 252 -2.66 -21.60 2.81
CA ASP A 252 -1.94 -22.35 1.77
C ASP A 252 -2.55 -22.10 0.40
N ALA A 253 -1.70 -22.10 -0.63
CA ALA A 253 -2.06 -21.77 -2.01
C ALA A 253 -2.99 -22.79 -2.68
#